data_239efc9860187fd50209cc6fcfe0e94a
#
_entry.id   239efc9860187fd50209cc6fcfe0e94a
#
_cell.length_a   1.000
_cell.length_b   1.000
_cell.length_c   1.000
_cell.angle_alpha   90.00
_cell.angle_beta   90.00
_cell.angle_gamma   90.00
#
_symmetry.space_group_name_H-M   'P 1'
#
loop_
_entity.id
_entity.type
_entity.pdbx_description
1 polymer ?
#
loop_
_entity_poly.entity_id
_entity_poly.type
_entity_poly.pdbx_seq_one_letter_code
_entity_poly.pdbx_strand_id
1 'polypeptide(L)'
;MKRLWAACLLTLGLLLSCWWGNQTAQQGASQMERALSSIEQAIETGDLSAATIQSEALTHQWATWHRVLCLFLSHTTLEQIDQNLAALPRYLQQEEAGLARATCAQLRDQSENLRDSESILLENIL
;
A
#
# COMPACT_ATOMS: atom_id res chain seq x y z
N MET A 1 -5.03 -42.20 10.25
CA MET A 1 -3.80 -41.58 9.75
C MET A 1 -4.05 -40.58 8.61
N LYS A 2 -4.90 -40.89 7.65
CA LYS A 2 -5.22 -39.97 6.53
C LYS A 2 -5.83 -38.61 6.98
N ARG A 3 -6.63 -38.63 8.04
CA ARG A 3 -7.26 -37.40 8.59
C ARG A 3 -6.26 -36.45 9.26
N LEU A 4 -5.23 -37.00 9.92
CA LEU A 4 -4.16 -36.22 10.54
C LEU A 4 -3.27 -35.57 9.49
N TRP A 5 -2.97 -36.26 8.41
CA TRP A 5 -2.20 -35.71 7.30
C TRP A 5 -2.95 -34.56 6.59
N ALA A 6 -4.27 -34.72 6.39
CA ALA A 6 -5.11 -33.68 5.79
C ALA A 6 -5.17 -32.45 6.70
N ALA A 7 -5.30 -32.63 8.01
CA ALA A 7 -5.30 -31.52 8.97
C ALA A 7 -3.95 -30.79 9.01
N CYS A 8 -2.83 -31.53 8.97
CA CYS A 8 -1.49 -30.93 8.91
C CYS A 8 -1.26 -30.15 7.61
N LEU A 9 -1.73 -30.67 6.48
CA LEU A 9 -1.62 -29.98 5.20
C LEU A 9 -2.46 -28.70 5.16
N LEU A 10 -3.67 -28.73 5.74
CA LEU A 10 -4.54 -27.55 5.82
C LEU A 10 -3.95 -26.47 6.72
N THR A 11 -3.42 -26.84 7.90
CA THR A 11 -2.77 -25.89 8.79
C THR A 11 -1.50 -25.30 8.18
N LEU A 12 -0.71 -26.12 7.50
CA LEU A 12 0.50 -25.65 6.81
C LEU A 12 0.14 -24.68 5.67
N GLY A 13 -0.90 -25.00 4.91
CA GLY A 13 -1.41 -24.12 3.85
C GLY A 13 -1.89 -22.79 4.38
N LEU A 14 -2.61 -22.77 5.51
CA LEU A 14 -3.06 -21.53 6.15
C LEU A 14 -1.90 -20.70 6.67
N LEU A 15 -0.90 -21.32 7.30
CA LEU A 15 0.29 -20.63 7.80
C LEU A 15 1.11 -20.00 6.64
N LEU A 16 1.26 -20.74 5.55
CA LEU A 16 1.95 -20.23 4.36
C LEU A 16 1.20 -19.07 3.71
N SER A 17 -0.13 -19.15 3.66
CA SER A 17 -0.97 -18.07 3.13
C SER A 17 -0.85 -16.80 3.96
N CYS A 18 -0.89 -16.91 5.29
CA CYS A 18 -0.71 -15.79 6.20
C CYS A 18 0.68 -15.16 6.09
N TRP A 19 1.70 -16.00 6.00
CA TRP A 19 3.08 -15.53 5.86
C TRP A 19 3.29 -14.80 4.52
N TRP A 20 2.73 -15.34 3.45
CA TRP A 20 2.83 -14.74 2.12
C TRP A 20 2.06 -13.42 2.04
N GLY A 21 0.87 -13.35 2.64
CA GLY A 21 0.08 -12.13 2.74
C GLY A 21 0.81 -11.02 3.49
N ASN A 22 1.46 -11.35 4.61
CA ASN A 22 2.24 -10.40 5.40
C ASN A 22 3.46 -9.87 4.61
N GLN A 23 4.19 -10.75 3.92
CA GLN A 23 5.31 -10.32 3.07
C GLN A 23 4.86 -9.41 1.93
N THR A 24 3.75 -9.73 1.29
CA THR A 24 3.21 -8.94 0.17
C THR A 24 2.84 -7.53 0.63
N ALA A 25 2.22 -7.39 1.79
CA ALA A 25 1.83 -6.09 2.32
C ALA A 25 3.05 -5.26 2.78
N GLN A 26 4.05 -5.87 3.41
CA GLN A 26 5.29 -5.17 3.76
C GLN A 26 6.06 -4.71 2.52
N GLN A 27 6.12 -5.53 1.48
CA GLN A 27 6.73 -5.16 0.20
C GLN A 27 5.95 -4.03 -0.46
N GLY A 28 4.62 -4.10 -0.44
CA GLY A 28 3.74 -3.07 -0.96
C GLY A 28 3.96 -1.72 -0.27
N ALA A 29 4.01 -1.71 1.06
CA ALA A 29 4.28 -0.49 1.84
C ALA A 29 5.67 0.10 1.54
N SER A 30 6.70 -0.73 1.43
CA SER A 30 8.05 -0.28 1.09
C SER A 30 8.13 0.29 -0.33
N GLN A 31 7.47 -0.33 -1.29
CA GLN A 31 7.40 0.16 -2.67
C GLN A 31 6.62 1.47 -2.75
N MET A 32 5.54 1.61 -1.97
CA MET A 32 4.79 2.86 -1.89
C MET A 32 5.65 3.99 -1.34
N GLU A 33 6.40 3.76 -0.27
CA GLU A 33 7.30 4.76 0.31
C GLU A 33 8.39 5.20 -0.68
N ARG A 34 8.96 4.27 -1.43
CA ARG A 34 9.96 4.58 -2.46
C ARG A 34 9.36 5.40 -3.59
N ALA A 35 8.16 5.02 -4.04
CA ALA A 35 7.45 5.74 -5.09
C ALA A 35 7.09 7.16 -4.64
N LEU A 36 6.61 7.32 -3.41
CA LEU A 36 6.30 8.63 -2.82
C LEU A 36 7.54 9.51 -2.71
N SER A 37 8.68 8.95 -2.30
CA SER A 37 9.94 9.67 -2.23
C SER A 37 10.39 10.16 -3.62
N SER A 38 10.25 9.32 -4.64
CA SER A 38 10.54 9.72 -6.02
C SER A 38 9.61 10.82 -6.52
N ILE A 39 8.34 10.75 -6.19
CA ILE A 39 7.34 11.78 -6.55
C ILE A 39 7.67 13.10 -5.85
N GLU A 40 7.97 13.07 -4.55
CA GLU A 40 8.35 14.25 -3.78
C GLU A 40 9.62 14.90 -4.35
N GLN A 41 10.61 14.10 -4.72
CA GLN A 41 11.85 14.59 -5.33
C GLN A 41 11.59 15.25 -6.68
N ALA A 42 10.72 14.67 -7.51
CA ALA A 42 10.32 15.26 -8.79
C ALA A 42 9.59 16.60 -8.59
N ILE A 43 8.75 16.73 -7.56
CA ILE A 43 8.08 17.97 -7.20
C ILE A 43 9.10 19.04 -6.78
N GLU A 44 10.09 18.66 -5.96
CA GLU A 44 11.14 19.59 -5.50
C GLU A 44 12.02 20.09 -6.64
N THR A 45 12.32 19.24 -7.62
CA THR A 45 13.09 19.64 -8.80
C THR A 45 12.28 20.42 -9.83
N GLY A 46 10.96 20.53 -9.63
CA GLY A 46 10.06 21.24 -10.52
C GLY A 46 9.60 20.45 -11.74
N ASP A 47 9.91 19.15 -11.80
CA ASP A 47 9.48 18.28 -12.90
C ASP A 47 8.12 17.65 -12.58
N LEU A 48 7.06 18.43 -12.74
CA LEU A 48 5.70 18.01 -12.46
C LEU A 48 5.20 16.94 -13.43
N SER A 49 5.71 16.93 -14.66
CA SER A 49 5.37 15.90 -15.65
C SER A 49 5.86 14.52 -15.20
N ALA A 50 7.09 14.43 -14.74
CA ALA A 50 7.66 13.18 -14.20
C ALA A 50 6.90 12.73 -12.94
N ALA A 51 6.57 13.68 -12.05
CA ALA A 51 5.78 13.40 -10.85
C ALA A 51 4.40 12.84 -11.20
N THR A 52 3.73 13.38 -12.20
CA THR A 52 2.42 12.92 -12.68
C THR A 52 2.50 11.49 -13.20
N ILE A 53 3.48 11.19 -14.04
CA ILE A 53 3.68 9.84 -14.60
C ILE A 53 3.96 8.84 -13.47
N GLN A 54 4.80 9.19 -12.52
CA GLN A 54 5.11 8.34 -11.37
C GLN A 54 3.89 8.11 -10.48
N SER A 55 3.05 9.13 -10.27
CA SER A 55 1.83 9.00 -9.47
C SER A 55 0.80 8.11 -10.14
N GLU A 56 0.66 8.19 -11.46
CA GLU A 56 -0.22 7.30 -12.22
C GLU A 56 0.28 5.84 -12.15
N ALA A 57 1.59 5.63 -12.29
CA ALA A 57 2.19 4.29 -12.15
C ALA A 57 1.94 3.72 -10.75
N LEU A 58 2.06 4.55 -9.70
CA LEU A 58 1.77 4.14 -8.33
C LEU A 58 0.30 3.74 -8.16
N THR A 59 -0.62 4.48 -8.76
CA THR A 59 -2.05 4.16 -8.75
C THR A 59 -2.32 2.80 -9.38
N HIS A 60 -1.68 2.48 -10.49
CA HIS A 60 -1.80 1.17 -11.13
C HIS A 60 -1.26 0.04 -10.26
N GLN A 61 -0.11 0.24 -9.64
CA GLN A 61 0.46 -0.73 -8.70
C GLN A 61 -0.45 -0.94 -7.50
N TRP A 62 -0.99 0.14 -6.95
CA TRP A 62 -1.92 0.07 -5.83
C TRP A 62 -3.16 -0.75 -6.15
N ALA A 63 -3.71 -0.63 -7.35
CA ALA A 63 -4.88 -1.40 -7.77
C ALA A 63 -4.63 -2.92 -7.67
N THR A 64 -3.41 -3.37 -7.95
CA THR A 64 -3.01 -4.77 -7.80
C THR A 64 -2.95 -5.18 -6.32
N TRP A 65 -2.35 -4.34 -5.47
CA TRP A 65 -2.26 -4.61 -4.02
C TRP A 65 -3.62 -4.53 -3.34
N HIS A 66 -4.47 -3.61 -3.76
CA HIS A 66 -5.81 -3.42 -3.20
C HIS A 66 -6.63 -4.71 -3.24
N ARG A 67 -6.55 -5.47 -4.31
CA ARG A 67 -7.25 -6.76 -4.44
C ARG A 67 -6.86 -7.75 -3.36
N VAL A 68 -5.57 -7.78 -3.00
CA VAL A 68 -5.05 -8.67 -1.95
C VAL A 68 -5.37 -8.10 -0.58
N LEU A 69 -5.14 -6.81 -0.39
CA LEU A 69 -5.28 -6.15 0.91
C LEU A 69 -6.74 -6.07 1.37
N CYS A 70 -7.72 -6.01 0.47
CA CYS A 70 -9.13 -5.97 0.85
C CYS A 70 -9.61 -7.25 1.54
N LEU A 71 -8.85 -8.34 1.46
CA LEU A 71 -9.12 -9.58 2.20
C LEU A 71 -8.73 -9.47 3.68
N PHE A 72 -7.81 -8.59 4.03
CA PHE A 72 -7.19 -8.52 5.35
C PHE A 72 -7.44 -7.20 6.08
N LEU A 73 -7.75 -6.12 5.37
CA LEU A 73 -7.86 -4.77 5.92
C LEU A 73 -9.26 -4.21 5.77
N SER A 74 -9.58 -3.20 6.60
CA SER A 74 -10.88 -2.52 6.54
C SER A 74 -11.02 -1.71 5.24
N HIS A 75 -12.21 -1.72 4.68
CA HIS A 75 -12.53 -0.94 3.48
C HIS A 75 -12.28 0.56 3.65
N THR A 76 -12.53 1.10 4.85
CA THR A 76 -12.36 2.52 5.14
C THR A 76 -10.91 2.97 4.94
N THR A 77 -9.94 2.20 5.43
CA THR A 77 -8.52 2.50 5.28
C THR A 77 -8.09 2.47 3.81
N LEU A 78 -8.52 1.44 3.09
CA LEU A 78 -8.19 1.28 1.67
C LEU A 78 -8.82 2.37 0.82
N GLU A 79 -10.06 2.75 1.13
CA GLU A 79 -10.78 3.80 0.43
C GLU A 79 -10.12 5.16 0.59
N GLN A 80 -9.61 5.48 1.77
CA GLN A 80 -8.86 6.72 2.02
C GLN A 80 -7.59 6.78 1.16
N ILE A 81 -6.87 5.68 1.05
CA ILE A 81 -5.68 5.59 0.19
C ILE A 81 -6.07 5.75 -1.28
N ASP A 82 -7.15 5.09 -1.71
CA ASP A 82 -7.66 5.23 -3.08
C ASP A 82 -7.98 6.68 -3.42
N GLN A 83 -8.65 7.40 -2.52
CA GLN A 83 -9.00 8.80 -2.72
C GLN A 83 -7.77 9.70 -2.83
N ASN A 84 -6.78 9.50 -1.97
CA ASN A 84 -5.54 10.29 -2.01
C ASN A 84 -4.72 10.00 -3.26
N LEU A 85 -4.64 8.74 -3.69
CA LEU A 85 -3.95 8.37 -4.92
C LEU A 85 -4.65 8.93 -6.16
N ALA A 86 -5.98 8.99 -6.16
CA ALA A 86 -6.73 9.59 -7.26
C ALA A 86 -6.58 11.12 -7.30
N ALA A 87 -6.45 11.77 -6.15
CA ALA A 87 -6.29 13.22 -6.05
C ALA A 87 -4.90 13.70 -6.47
N LEU A 88 -3.86 12.89 -6.20
CA LEU A 88 -2.46 13.28 -6.44
C LEU A 88 -2.15 13.68 -7.88
N PRO A 89 -2.51 12.91 -8.92
CA PRO A 89 -2.28 13.33 -10.30
C PRO A 89 -3.02 14.62 -10.67
N ARG A 90 -4.21 14.82 -10.11
CA ARG A 90 -5.01 16.05 -10.36
C ARG A 90 -4.30 17.30 -9.83
N TYR A 91 -3.75 17.23 -8.61
CA TYR A 91 -3.00 18.35 -8.03
C TYR A 91 -1.74 18.64 -8.84
N LEU A 92 -1.05 17.61 -9.31
CA LEU A 92 0.14 17.77 -10.14
C LEU A 92 -0.18 18.37 -11.52
N GLN A 93 -1.29 17.98 -12.14
CA GLN A 93 -1.75 18.54 -13.40
C GLN A 93 -2.16 20.01 -13.27
N GLN A 94 -2.70 20.40 -12.12
CA GLN A 94 -3.09 21.77 -11.82
C GLN A 94 -1.94 22.62 -11.30
N GLU A 95 -0.74 22.09 -11.25
CA GLU A 95 0.47 22.75 -10.74
C GLU A 95 0.35 23.18 -9.26
N GLU A 96 -0.47 22.48 -8.48
CA GLU A 96 -0.64 22.72 -7.06
C GLU A 96 0.36 21.87 -6.24
N ALA A 97 1.63 22.26 -6.29
CA ALA A 97 2.73 21.53 -5.66
C ALA A 97 2.55 21.38 -4.14
N GLY A 98 2.01 22.38 -3.47
CA GLY A 98 1.75 22.32 -2.02
C GLY A 98 0.74 21.25 -1.64
N LEU A 99 -0.38 21.16 -2.38
CA LEU A 99 -1.39 20.13 -2.15
C LEU A 99 -0.86 18.73 -2.52
N ALA A 100 -0.06 18.63 -3.57
CA ALA A 100 0.56 17.37 -3.96
C ALA A 100 1.51 16.85 -2.87
N ARG A 101 2.32 17.72 -2.28
CA ARG A 101 3.21 17.36 -1.16
C ARG A 101 2.43 16.94 0.08
N ALA A 102 1.37 17.65 0.42
CA ALA A 102 0.51 17.29 1.55
C ALA A 102 -0.15 15.92 1.33
N THR A 103 -0.60 15.64 0.12
CA THR A 103 -1.18 14.34 -0.24
C THR A 103 -0.14 13.21 -0.14
N CYS A 104 1.09 13.44 -0.59
CA CYS A 104 2.20 12.49 -0.43
C CYS A 104 2.48 12.21 1.05
N ALA A 105 2.47 13.22 1.90
CA ALA A 105 2.65 13.06 3.34
C ALA A 105 1.53 12.22 3.96
N GLN A 106 0.28 12.46 3.59
CA GLN A 106 -0.85 11.65 4.04
C GLN A 106 -0.74 10.19 3.59
N LEU A 107 -0.36 9.96 2.34
CA LEU A 107 -0.16 8.60 1.81
C LEU A 107 0.96 7.88 2.56
N ARG A 108 2.01 8.59 2.91
CA ARG A 108 3.12 8.03 3.70
C ARG A 108 2.65 7.60 5.08
N ASP A 109 1.91 8.46 5.79
CA ASP A 109 1.32 8.14 7.09
C ASP A 109 0.37 6.95 6.99
N GLN A 110 -0.46 6.89 5.94
CA GLN A 110 -1.38 5.79 5.72
C GLN A 110 -0.65 4.48 5.45
N SER A 111 0.47 4.51 4.71
CA SER A 111 1.27 3.31 4.47
C SER A 111 1.97 2.81 5.72
N GLU A 112 2.42 3.70 6.61
CA GLU A 112 2.95 3.34 7.92
C GLU A 112 1.87 2.70 8.80
N ASN A 113 0.67 3.25 8.81
CA ASN A 113 -0.47 2.69 9.54
C ASN A 113 -0.84 1.30 9.04
N LEU A 114 -0.72 1.02 7.74
CA LEU A 114 -0.90 -0.31 7.19
C LEU A 114 0.10 -1.31 7.76
N ARG A 115 1.36 -0.92 7.85
CA ARG A 115 2.41 -1.74 8.47
C ARG A 115 2.10 -2.06 9.92
N ASP A 116 1.76 -1.02 10.69
CA ASP A 116 1.49 -1.15 12.12
C ASP A 116 0.26 -2.00 12.39
N SER A 117 -0.79 -1.85 11.60
CA SER A 117 -2.01 -2.65 11.72
C SER A 117 -1.76 -4.14 11.51
N GLU A 118 -0.88 -4.50 10.58
CA GLU A 118 -0.53 -5.89 10.34
C GLU A 118 0.33 -6.48 11.45
N SER A 119 1.31 -5.72 11.97
CA SER A 119 2.13 -6.18 13.09
C SER A 119 1.29 -6.41 14.34
N ILE A 120 0.32 -5.54 14.62
CA ILE A 120 -0.62 -5.69 15.74
C ILE A 120 -1.49 -6.96 15.57
N LEU A 121 -1.99 -7.21 14.36
CA LEU A 121 -2.77 -8.42 14.06
C LEU A 121 -1.96 -9.68 14.29
N LEU A 122 -0.70 -9.71 13.87
CA LEU A 122 0.21 -10.83 14.08
C LEU A 122 0.52 -11.05 15.56
N GLU A 123 0.77 -9.98 16.32
CA GLU A 123 1.00 -10.05 17.76
C GLU A 123 -0.22 -10.57 18.52
N ASN A 124 -1.42 -10.21 18.11
CA ASN A 124 -2.66 -10.65 18.75
C ASN A 124 -3.03 -12.10 18.42
N ILE A 125 -2.58 -12.62 17.30
CA ILE A 125 -2.83 -14.02 16.89
C ILE A 125 -1.79 -14.97 17.49
N LEU A 126 -0.59 -14.49 17.69
CA LEU A 126 0.51 -15.23 18.31
C LEU A 126 0.61 -14.98 19.81
#